data_99d4c3415c20aa2c094a3d5d83c9c034
#
_entry.id   99d4c3415c20aa2c094a3d5d83c9c034
#
_cell.length_a   1.000
_cell.length_b   1.000
_cell.length_c   1.000
_cell.angle_alpha   90.00
_cell.angle_beta   90.00
_cell.angle_gamma   90.00
#
_symmetry.space_group_name_H-M   'P 1'
#
loop_
_entity.id
_entity.type
_entity.pdbx_description
1 polymer ?
#
loop_
_entity_poly.entity_id
_entity_poly.type
_entity_poly.pdbx_seq_one_letter_code
_entity_poly.pdbx_strand_id
1 'polypeptide(L)'
;RNDFIKYDFLNDYKDLFFVGTKDEFLDLKKEIKSLNFYNCKSFLDMASIIKSSKFVIANSSIAFPIAEGLNKPRLLESCPYFPAAQPHGSNAYNFYFQPHFESLFNKLMKLD
;
A
#
# COMPACT_ATOMS: atom_id res chain seq x y z
N ARG A 1 -10.66 -4.29 -4.35
CA ARG A 1 -10.43 -3.11 -3.53
C ARG A 1 -11.64 -2.87 -2.60
N ASN A 2 -11.39 -2.34 -1.43
CA ASN A 2 -12.43 -2.05 -0.44
C ASN A 2 -13.01 -0.66 -0.70
N ASP A 3 -14.26 -0.59 -1.15
CA ASP A 3 -14.92 0.67 -1.52
C ASP A 3 -15.20 1.59 -0.33
N PHE A 4 -15.10 1.09 0.90
CA PHE A 4 -15.27 1.89 2.10
C PHE A 4 -14.02 2.70 2.46
N ILE A 5 -12.91 2.46 1.76
CA ILE A 5 -11.64 3.12 2.02
C ILE A 5 -11.42 4.23 1.00
N LYS A 6 -11.02 5.40 1.50
CA LYS A 6 -10.67 6.57 0.69
C LYS A 6 -9.19 6.88 0.88
N TYR A 7 -8.53 7.22 -0.20
CA TYR A 7 -7.08 7.50 -0.24
C TYR A 7 -6.76 8.98 -0.43
N ASP A 8 -7.78 9.84 -0.54
CA ASP A 8 -7.58 11.25 -0.87
C ASP A 8 -6.80 12.03 0.19
N PHE A 9 -6.78 11.57 1.45
CA PHE A 9 -5.96 12.21 2.47
C PHE A 9 -4.46 12.12 2.15
N LEU A 10 -4.07 11.20 1.28
CA LEU A 10 -2.67 11.06 0.86
C LEU A 10 -2.21 12.21 -0.05
N ASN A 11 -3.13 13.05 -0.53
CA ASN A 11 -2.75 14.25 -1.29
C ASN A 11 -1.89 15.23 -0.47
N ASP A 12 -1.89 15.11 0.85
CA ASP A 12 -1.07 15.95 1.72
C ASP A 12 0.38 15.46 1.80
N TYR A 13 0.71 14.35 1.18
CA TYR A 13 2.02 13.72 1.25
C TYR A 13 2.71 13.71 -0.10
N LYS A 14 4.05 13.64 -0.07
CA LYS A 14 4.89 13.59 -1.27
C LYS A 14 5.54 12.22 -1.41
N ASP A 15 6.16 12.01 -2.57
CA ASP A 15 6.94 10.80 -2.85
C ASP A 15 6.10 9.53 -2.73
N LEU A 16 4.88 9.59 -3.27
CA LEU A 16 3.97 8.46 -3.34
C LEU A 16 4.13 7.79 -4.70
N PHE A 17 4.38 6.49 -4.69
CA PHE A 17 4.59 5.71 -5.91
C PHE A 17 3.61 4.54 -5.94
N PHE A 18 3.07 4.29 -7.12
CA PHE A 18 2.22 3.14 -7.37
C PHE A 18 2.98 2.10 -8.18
N VAL A 19 2.91 0.84 -7.75
CA VAL A 19 3.40 -0.29 -8.51
C VAL A 19 2.23 -1.23 -8.79
N GLY A 20 2.09 -1.65 -10.03
CA GLY A 20 0.97 -2.46 -10.47
C GLY A 20 0.65 -2.16 -11.93
N THR A 21 -0.59 -2.38 -12.32
CA THR A 21 -0.99 -2.11 -13.69
C THR A 21 -1.27 -0.63 -13.92
N LYS A 22 -1.17 -0.22 -15.18
CA LYS A 22 -1.46 1.17 -15.55
C LYS A 22 -2.93 1.52 -15.28
N ASP A 23 -3.83 0.59 -15.52
CA ASP A 23 -5.26 0.82 -15.29
C ASP A 23 -5.57 1.05 -13.82
N GLU A 24 -4.95 0.26 -12.94
CA GLU A 24 -5.08 0.45 -11.49
C GLU A 24 -4.50 1.79 -11.06
N PHE A 25 -3.36 2.18 -11.63
CA PHE A 25 -2.76 3.48 -11.35
C PHE A 25 -3.69 4.63 -11.74
N LEU A 26 -4.27 4.58 -12.93
CA LEU A 26 -5.16 5.63 -13.40
C LEU A 26 -6.40 5.76 -12.53
N ASP A 27 -6.91 4.63 -12.04
CA ASP A 27 -8.04 4.63 -11.14
C ASP A 27 -7.70 5.32 -9.81
N LEU A 28 -6.57 4.95 -9.21
CA LEU A 28 -6.16 5.50 -7.92
C LEU A 28 -5.73 6.97 -8.05
N LYS A 29 -5.19 7.36 -9.19
CA LYS A 29 -4.78 8.75 -9.42
C LYS A 29 -5.95 9.72 -9.38
N LYS A 30 -7.17 9.26 -9.59
CA LYS A 30 -8.37 10.09 -9.43
C LYS A 30 -8.52 10.57 -8.00
N GLU A 31 -8.08 9.79 -7.03
CA GLU A 31 -8.12 10.16 -5.61
C GLU A 31 -6.82 10.83 -5.17
N ILE A 32 -5.68 10.34 -5.62
CA ILE A 32 -4.36 10.84 -5.21
C ILE A 32 -3.71 11.54 -6.39
N LYS A 33 -3.85 12.86 -6.47
CA LYS A 33 -3.38 13.64 -7.61
C LYS A 33 -1.85 13.64 -7.74
N SER A 34 -1.15 13.53 -6.63
CA SER A 34 0.32 13.56 -6.60
C SER A 34 0.95 12.18 -6.79
N LEU A 35 0.15 11.16 -7.04
CA LEU A 35 0.65 9.79 -7.19
C LEU A 35 1.50 9.65 -8.44
N ASN A 36 2.66 9.00 -8.30
CA ASN A 36 3.58 8.71 -9.41
C ASN A 36 3.50 7.23 -9.76
N PHE A 37 3.62 6.93 -11.04
CA PHE A 37 3.63 5.55 -11.51
C PHE A 37 5.07 5.07 -11.69
N TYR A 38 5.39 3.93 -11.07
CA TYR A 38 6.67 3.26 -11.29
C TYR A 38 6.41 2.02 -12.13
N ASN A 39 6.91 2.04 -13.37
CA ASN A 39 6.71 0.94 -14.30
C ASN A 39 7.71 -0.19 -14.03
N CYS A 40 7.30 -1.16 -13.22
CA CYS A 40 8.13 -2.31 -12.92
C CYS A 40 8.19 -3.24 -14.13
N LYS A 41 9.41 -3.54 -14.58
CA LYS A 41 9.64 -4.42 -15.73
C LYS A 41 9.84 -5.87 -15.33
N SER A 42 10.04 -6.13 -14.05
CA SER A 42 10.30 -7.46 -13.55
C SER A 42 9.93 -7.55 -12.08
N PHE A 43 9.88 -8.77 -11.56
CA PHE A 43 9.72 -9.02 -10.13
C PHE A 43 10.83 -8.33 -9.32
N LEU A 44 12.06 -8.37 -9.83
CA LEU A 44 13.20 -7.74 -9.14
C LEU A 44 13.06 -6.22 -9.08
N ASP A 45 12.53 -5.60 -10.12
CA ASP A 45 12.24 -4.15 -10.09
C ASP A 45 11.26 -3.81 -8.98
N MET A 46 10.19 -4.58 -8.88
CA MET A 46 9.17 -4.36 -7.86
C MET A 46 9.75 -4.56 -6.45
N ALA A 47 10.54 -5.62 -6.26
CA ALA A 47 11.18 -5.86 -4.97
C ALA A 47 12.13 -4.74 -4.61
N SER A 48 12.86 -4.19 -5.57
CA SER A 48 13.81 -3.10 -5.35
C SER A 48 13.10 -1.81 -4.91
N ILE A 49 12.01 -1.44 -5.58
CA ILE A 49 11.29 -0.22 -5.20
C ILE A 49 10.61 -0.39 -3.83
N ILE A 50 10.08 -1.56 -3.54
CA ILE A 50 9.47 -1.84 -2.25
C ILE A 50 10.53 -1.79 -1.14
N LYS A 51 11.70 -2.37 -1.38
CA LYS A 51 12.79 -2.35 -0.40
C LYS A 51 13.23 -0.93 -0.06
N SER A 52 13.24 -0.03 -1.03
CA SER A 52 13.66 1.36 -0.82
C SER A 52 12.55 2.25 -0.25
N SER A 53 11.32 1.76 -0.16
CA SER A 53 10.21 2.55 0.37
C SER A 53 10.22 2.57 1.90
N LYS A 54 9.51 3.54 2.48
CA LYS A 54 9.36 3.61 3.93
C LYS A 54 8.40 2.53 4.42
N PHE A 55 7.27 2.38 3.74
CA PHE A 55 6.32 1.29 3.99
C PHE A 55 5.42 1.12 2.77
N VAL A 56 4.63 0.05 2.77
CA VAL A 56 3.80 -0.34 1.64
C VAL A 56 2.34 -0.44 2.07
N ILE A 57 1.45 0.03 1.20
CA ILE A 57 0.01 -0.18 1.33
C ILE A 57 -0.40 -1.06 0.15
N ALA A 58 -1.06 -2.17 0.43
CA ALA A 58 -1.42 -3.13 -0.61
C ALA A 58 -2.78 -3.76 -0.35
N ASN A 59 -3.35 -4.37 -1.38
CA ASN A 59 -4.66 -5.03 -1.32
C ASN A 59 -4.56 -6.48 -1.81
N SER A 60 -3.76 -7.30 -1.13
CA SER A 60 -3.56 -8.72 -1.49
C SER A 60 -3.01 -8.92 -2.91
N SER A 61 -2.34 -7.89 -3.45
CA SER A 61 -1.65 -7.98 -4.73
C SER A 61 -0.28 -8.62 -4.55
N ILE A 62 0.46 -8.76 -5.65
CA ILE A 62 1.82 -9.31 -5.59
C ILE A 62 2.77 -8.45 -4.74
N ALA A 63 2.48 -7.15 -4.62
CA ALA A 63 3.30 -6.25 -3.81
C ALA A 63 3.28 -6.65 -2.32
N PHE A 64 2.16 -7.17 -1.83
CA PHE A 64 2.05 -7.55 -0.42
C PHE A 64 2.96 -8.75 -0.07
N PRO A 65 2.93 -9.87 -0.81
CA PRO A 65 3.88 -10.96 -0.54
C PRO A 65 5.35 -10.54 -0.62
N ILE A 66 5.69 -9.64 -1.54
CA ILE A 66 7.06 -9.12 -1.62
C ILE A 66 7.43 -8.36 -0.35
N ALA A 67 6.54 -7.47 0.11
CA ALA A 67 6.77 -6.70 1.33
C ALA A 67 6.89 -7.62 2.55
N GLU A 68 6.08 -8.69 2.60
CA GLU A 68 6.17 -9.71 3.66
C GLU A 68 7.54 -10.38 3.65
N GLY A 69 8.00 -10.81 2.46
CA GLY A 69 9.30 -11.47 2.33
C GLY A 69 10.46 -10.56 2.72
N LEU A 70 10.34 -9.27 2.50
CA LEU A 70 11.37 -8.28 2.85
C LEU A 70 11.21 -7.76 4.29
N ASN A 71 10.19 -8.21 5.01
CA ASN A 71 9.84 -7.70 6.35
C ASN A 71 9.70 -6.17 6.36
N LYS A 72 9.15 -5.61 5.29
CA LYS A 72 8.92 -4.18 5.16
C LYS A 72 7.68 -3.79 5.98
N PRO A 73 7.69 -2.64 6.69
CA PRO A 73 6.45 -2.17 7.32
C PRO A 73 5.35 -2.04 6.27
N ARG A 74 4.15 -2.50 6.59
CA ARG A 74 3.12 -2.65 5.58
C ARG A 74 1.71 -2.64 6.15
N LEU A 75 0.79 -2.14 5.32
CA LEU A 75 -0.64 -2.13 5.60
C LEU A 75 -1.35 -2.93 4.51
N LEU A 76 -2.23 -3.83 4.92
CA LEU A 76 -3.05 -4.60 4.00
C LEU A 76 -4.49 -4.09 4.03
N GLU A 77 -4.96 -3.57 2.88
CA GLU A 77 -6.36 -3.22 2.70
C GLU A 77 -7.16 -4.51 2.62
N SER A 78 -8.10 -4.68 3.55
CA SER A 78 -8.94 -5.88 3.62
C SER A 78 -10.38 -5.52 3.29
N CYS A 79 -11.03 -6.39 2.53
CA CYS A 79 -12.44 -6.23 2.20
C CYS A 79 -13.27 -7.09 3.15
N PRO A 80 -14.33 -6.54 3.81
CA PRO A 80 -15.15 -7.32 4.73
C PRO A 80 -15.83 -8.53 4.08
N TYR A 81 -16.00 -8.50 2.75
CA TYR A 81 -16.72 -9.55 2.03
C TYR A 81 -15.82 -10.67 1.52
N PHE A 82 -14.50 -10.47 1.54
CA PHE A 82 -13.54 -11.45 1.04
C PHE A 82 -12.43 -11.66 2.06
N PRO A 83 -12.15 -12.92 2.44
CA PRO A 83 -11.04 -13.19 3.34
C PRO A 83 -9.73 -12.70 2.73
N ALA A 84 -8.93 -12.03 3.53
CA ALA A 84 -7.62 -11.54 3.12
C ALA A 84 -6.53 -12.36 3.81
N ALA A 85 -5.33 -12.34 3.22
CA ALA A 85 -4.16 -12.89 3.89
C ALA A 85 -3.92 -12.11 5.17
N GLN A 86 -3.44 -12.81 6.21
CA GLN A 86 -3.11 -12.15 7.47
C GLN A 86 -1.65 -11.69 7.44
N PRO A 87 -1.39 -10.42 7.78
CA PRO A 87 -0.01 -9.95 7.89
C PRO A 87 0.74 -10.64 9.01
N HIS A 88 2.03 -10.88 8.79
CA HIS A 88 2.92 -11.49 9.77
C HIS A 88 4.14 -10.61 9.99
N GLY A 89 4.66 -10.62 11.21
CA GLY A 89 5.88 -9.89 11.54
C GLY A 89 5.60 -8.51 12.13
N SER A 90 6.69 -7.76 12.34
CA SER A 90 6.63 -6.43 12.96
C SER A 90 6.08 -5.40 11.99
N ASN A 91 5.26 -4.46 12.51
CA ASN A 91 4.72 -3.35 11.73
C ASN A 91 3.93 -3.81 10.50
N ALA A 92 3.20 -4.91 10.66
CA ALA A 92 2.36 -5.50 9.64
C ALA A 92 0.92 -5.51 10.15
N TYR A 93 0.04 -4.77 9.48
CA TYR A 93 -1.33 -4.58 9.94
C TYR A 93 -2.28 -4.68 8.77
N ASN A 94 -3.48 -5.20 9.01
CA ASN A 94 -4.57 -5.10 8.05
C ASN A 94 -5.59 -4.06 8.54
N PHE A 95 -6.36 -3.50 7.61
CA PHE A 95 -7.38 -2.53 7.94
C PHE A 95 -8.62 -2.75 7.06
N TYR A 96 -9.79 -2.45 7.64
CA TYR A 96 -11.08 -2.57 6.97
C TYR A 96 -11.81 -1.23 6.88
N PHE A 97 -11.54 -0.30 7.81
CA PHE A 97 -12.31 0.93 7.97
C PHE A 97 -11.38 2.14 8.00
N GLN A 98 -11.92 3.27 7.53
CA GLN A 98 -11.15 4.50 7.33
C GLN A 98 -10.42 5.01 8.58
N PRO A 99 -11.07 5.14 9.75
CA PRO A 99 -10.35 5.66 10.93
C PRO A 99 -9.18 4.78 11.32
N HIS A 100 -9.32 3.47 11.21
CA HIS A 100 -8.24 2.54 11.53
C HIS A 100 -7.09 2.66 10.51
N PHE A 101 -7.45 2.79 9.23
CA PHE A 101 -6.45 2.98 8.17
C PHE A 101 -5.60 4.23 8.46
N GLU A 102 -6.25 5.38 8.70
CA GLU A 102 -5.53 6.62 8.93
C GLU A 102 -4.68 6.57 10.20
N SER A 103 -5.17 5.91 11.25
CA SER A 103 -4.40 5.72 12.48
C SER A 103 -3.15 4.88 12.25
N LEU A 104 -3.27 3.77 11.51
CA LEU A 104 -2.14 2.90 11.19
C LEU A 104 -1.16 3.60 10.25
N PHE A 105 -1.66 4.36 9.28
CA PHE A 105 -0.83 5.15 8.38
C PHE A 105 0.04 6.11 9.18
N ASN A 106 -0.55 6.86 10.10
CA ASN A 106 0.18 7.81 10.93
C ASN A 106 1.22 7.10 11.80
N LYS A 107 0.88 5.91 12.30
CA LYS A 107 1.83 5.11 13.09
C LYS A 107 3.06 4.74 12.27
N LEU A 108 2.87 4.27 11.03
CA LEU A 108 4.00 3.89 10.17
C LEU A 108 4.80 5.11 9.69
N MET A 109 4.14 6.26 9.49
CA MET A 109 4.83 7.49 9.12
C MET A 109 5.83 7.95 10.19
N LYS A 110 5.61 7.58 11.45
CA LYS A 110 6.49 7.96 12.57
C LYS A 110 7.65 7.01 12.76
N LEU A 111 7.74 5.93 12.01
CA LEU A 111 8.88 5.02 12.08
C LEU A 111 10.14 5.68 11.50
N ASP A 112 11.27 5.37 12.08
CA ASP A 112 12.57 5.88 11.61
C ASP A 112 13.10 5.09 10.42
#